data_4fcabf744b6882d4b11b9cf1cc9a987d
#
_entry.id   4fcabf744b6882d4b11b9cf1cc9a987d
#
_cell.length_a   1.000
_cell.length_b   1.000
_cell.length_c   1.000
_cell.angle_alpha   90.00
_cell.angle_beta   90.00
_cell.angle_gamma   90.00
#
_symmetry.space_group_name_H-M   'P 1'
#
loop_
_entity.id
_entity.type
_entity.pdbx_description
1 polymer ?
#
loop_
_entity_poly.entity_id
_entity_poly.type
_entity_poly.pdbx_seq_one_letter_code
_entity_poly.pdbx_strand_id
1 'polypeptide(L)'
;HPAHIHFNTAAESGAIALTLGVVDGTTGKSTITVSALDDGTAINYDGLIAFNGYINVHLSADELTTIVGQGDIGVNALTGTSKSFDLMEKAVPGIDGTVTFYERLNGQALSVIQLNNTPENGVHPAHIHNNTALEGGGIALSFNPVDGTSGMSKTNIKQLDDGSDFGYNDVLNFYFHLYREKSY
;
A
#
# COMPACT_ATOMS: atom_id res chain seq x y z
N HIS A 1 -17.13 7.47 -15.79
CA HIS A 1 -16.40 7.01 -14.62
C HIS A 1 -15.97 8.22 -13.79
N PRO A 2 -16.62 8.53 -12.66
CA PRO A 2 -16.19 9.60 -11.76
C PRO A 2 -14.76 9.33 -11.26
N ALA A 3 -13.97 10.40 -11.09
CA ALA A 3 -12.59 10.28 -10.61
C ALA A 3 -12.29 11.33 -9.54
N HIS A 4 -11.53 10.94 -8.52
CA HIS A 4 -11.17 11.80 -7.39
C HIS A 4 -9.72 11.58 -6.98
N ILE A 5 -9.08 12.65 -6.49
CA ILE A 5 -7.90 12.53 -5.65
C ILE A 5 -8.36 12.47 -4.20
N HIS A 6 -7.78 11.55 -3.45
CA HIS A 6 -8.00 11.36 -2.02
C HIS A 6 -6.72 11.68 -1.25
N PHE A 7 -6.85 12.05 0.03
CA PHE A 7 -5.73 12.16 0.95
C PHE A 7 -5.18 10.78 1.35
N ASN A 8 -3.94 10.74 1.84
CA ASN A 8 -3.20 9.55 2.26
C ASN A 8 -2.82 8.64 1.08
N THR A 9 -2.60 7.35 1.35
CA THR A 9 -2.32 6.33 0.34
C THR A 9 -3.56 5.48 0.07
N ALA A 10 -3.60 4.81 -1.08
CA ALA A 10 -4.66 3.86 -1.41
C ALA A 10 -4.79 2.72 -0.39
N ALA A 11 -3.70 2.33 0.27
CA ALA A 11 -3.69 1.30 1.32
C ALA A 11 -4.26 1.78 2.67
N GLU A 12 -4.22 3.10 2.94
CA GLU A 12 -4.76 3.70 4.17
C GLU A 12 -6.18 4.23 4.00
N SER A 13 -6.57 4.54 2.78
CA SER A 13 -7.79 5.30 2.45
C SER A 13 -7.73 6.75 2.94
N GLY A 14 -8.64 7.59 2.43
CA GLY A 14 -8.74 8.99 2.84
C GLY A 14 -9.96 9.67 2.26
N ALA A 15 -10.30 10.85 2.79
CA ALA A 15 -11.35 11.69 2.25
C ALA A 15 -10.99 12.21 0.86
N ILE A 16 -11.98 12.62 0.08
CA ILE A 16 -11.78 13.30 -1.20
C ILE A 16 -11.09 14.64 -0.94
N ALA A 17 -10.00 14.88 -1.66
CA ALA A 17 -9.28 16.16 -1.68
C ALA A 17 -9.63 16.98 -2.92
N LEU A 18 -9.86 16.33 -4.07
CA LEU A 18 -10.15 16.99 -5.33
C LEU A 18 -11.01 16.11 -6.24
N THR A 19 -12.11 16.66 -6.73
CA THR A 19 -12.95 16.06 -7.75
C THR A 19 -12.36 16.32 -9.14
N LEU A 20 -12.02 15.23 -9.86
CA LEU A 20 -11.41 15.29 -11.20
C LEU A 20 -12.45 15.25 -12.35
N GLY A 21 -13.74 15.24 -12.00
CA GLY A 21 -14.82 15.10 -12.98
C GLY A 21 -14.98 13.66 -13.48
N VAL A 22 -15.30 13.51 -14.75
CA VAL A 22 -15.68 12.23 -15.36
C VAL A 22 -14.65 11.80 -16.41
N VAL A 23 -14.17 10.58 -16.29
CA VAL A 23 -13.42 9.90 -17.35
C VAL A 23 -14.41 9.33 -18.35
N ASP A 24 -14.28 9.71 -19.62
CA ASP A 24 -15.12 9.23 -20.71
C ASP A 24 -14.90 7.73 -20.93
N GLY A 25 -15.98 6.95 -20.87
CA GLY A 25 -15.89 5.48 -20.94
C GLY A 25 -15.55 4.95 -22.32
N THR A 26 -15.68 5.74 -23.39
CA THR A 26 -15.34 5.34 -24.76
C THR A 26 -13.87 5.59 -25.06
N THR A 27 -13.37 6.76 -24.64
CA THR A 27 -11.97 7.17 -24.93
C THR A 27 -11.00 6.84 -23.81
N GLY A 28 -11.50 6.56 -22.60
CA GLY A 28 -10.70 6.36 -21.41
C GLY A 28 -9.99 7.63 -20.92
N LYS A 29 -10.47 8.82 -21.30
CA LYS A 29 -9.78 10.08 -21.03
C LYS A 29 -10.66 11.08 -20.26
N SER A 30 -9.98 11.87 -19.42
CA SER A 30 -10.48 13.10 -18.84
C SER A 30 -9.36 14.14 -18.87
N THR A 31 -9.73 15.41 -19.02
CA THR A 31 -8.79 16.54 -18.97
C THR A 31 -9.41 17.67 -18.20
N ILE A 32 -8.78 18.07 -17.11
CA ILE A 32 -9.20 19.22 -16.31
C ILE A 32 -8.02 20.12 -16.00
N THR A 33 -8.29 21.38 -15.76
CA THR A 33 -7.30 22.33 -15.21
C THR A 33 -7.51 22.41 -13.69
N VAL A 34 -6.47 22.14 -12.94
CA VAL A 34 -6.48 22.15 -11.48
C VAL A 34 -5.81 23.42 -10.98
N SER A 35 -6.50 24.20 -10.15
CA SER A 35 -5.96 25.40 -9.48
C SER A 35 -6.26 25.45 -7.99
N ALA A 36 -7.16 24.59 -7.50
CA ALA A 36 -7.52 24.47 -6.09
C ALA A 36 -8.06 23.07 -5.79
N LEU A 37 -7.95 22.64 -4.52
CA LEU A 37 -8.66 21.51 -3.96
C LEU A 37 -10.14 21.82 -3.77
N ASP A 38 -10.97 20.83 -3.45
CA ASP A 38 -12.42 21.00 -3.26
C ASP A 38 -12.77 21.91 -2.06
N ASP A 39 -11.86 22.04 -1.09
CA ASP A 39 -11.99 22.96 0.04
C ASP A 39 -11.58 24.42 -0.28
N GLY A 40 -11.16 24.69 -1.51
CA GLY A 40 -10.71 25.99 -1.97
C GLY A 40 -9.22 26.26 -1.73
N THR A 41 -8.47 25.36 -1.12
CA THR A 41 -7.01 25.50 -0.96
C THR A 41 -6.34 25.52 -2.32
N ALA A 42 -5.62 26.61 -2.63
CA ALA A 42 -4.91 26.74 -3.91
C ALA A 42 -3.84 25.66 -4.05
N ILE A 43 -3.78 25.02 -5.21
CA ILE A 43 -2.78 24.04 -5.56
C ILE A 43 -2.31 24.24 -7.00
N ASN A 44 -1.06 24.04 -7.25
CA ASN A 44 -0.43 24.10 -8.56
C ASN A 44 0.25 22.76 -8.89
N TYR A 45 0.96 22.70 -10.00
CA TYR A 45 1.69 21.50 -10.42
C TYR A 45 2.67 20.99 -9.36
N ASP A 46 3.47 21.89 -8.76
CA ASP A 46 4.45 21.52 -7.73
C ASP A 46 3.74 20.95 -6.49
N GLY A 47 2.60 21.54 -6.11
CA GLY A 47 1.76 21.02 -5.03
C GLY A 47 1.19 19.64 -5.35
N LEU A 48 0.80 19.37 -6.60
CA LEU A 48 0.28 18.06 -7.02
C LEU A 48 1.38 16.98 -7.01
N ILE A 49 2.59 17.28 -7.47
CA ILE A 49 3.70 16.31 -7.42
C ILE A 49 4.25 16.08 -6.03
N ALA A 50 3.99 17.00 -5.07
CA ALA A 50 4.29 16.83 -3.66
C ALA A 50 3.09 16.36 -2.83
N PHE A 51 1.94 16.08 -3.46
CA PHE A 51 0.71 15.75 -2.76
C PHE A 51 0.79 14.38 -2.09
N ASN A 52 0.34 14.30 -0.85
CA ASN A 52 0.16 13.04 -0.15
C ASN A 52 -1.25 12.50 -0.47
N GLY A 53 -1.39 11.78 -1.57
CA GLY A 53 -2.68 11.32 -2.03
C GLY A 53 -2.63 10.13 -2.98
N TYR A 54 -3.83 9.71 -3.37
CA TYR A 54 -4.05 8.69 -4.39
C TYR A 54 -5.28 9.03 -5.23
N ILE A 55 -5.38 8.45 -6.43
CA ILE A 55 -6.50 8.60 -7.34
C ILE A 55 -7.35 7.34 -7.33
N ASN A 56 -8.68 7.53 -7.27
CA ASN A 56 -9.67 6.53 -7.62
C ASN A 56 -10.43 6.93 -8.88
N VAL A 57 -10.67 5.94 -9.74
CA VAL A 57 -11.64 6.00 -10.83
C VAL A 57 -12.73 4.98 -10.51
N HIS A 58 -13.98 5.42 -10.47
CA HIS A 58 -15.14 4.62 -10.06
C HIS A 58 -15.90 4.06 -11.27
N LEU A 59 -16.65 2.97 -11.09
CA LEU A 59 -17.43 2.37 -12.16
C LEU A 59 -18.51 3.31 -12.70
N SER A 60 -19.29 3.93 -11.80
CA SER A 60 -20.32 4.90 -12.17
C SER A 60 -20.63 5.83 -10.98
N ALA A 61 -21.46 6.84 -11.21
CA ALA A 61 -21.94 7.70 -10.14
C ALA A 61 -22.84 6.95 -9.13
N ASP A 62 -23.52 5.90 -9.57
CA ASP A 62 -24.40 5.08 -8.74
C ASP A 62 -23.61 3.95 -8.03
N GLU A 63 -22.39 3.68 -8.47
CA GLU A 63 -21.53 2.61 -7.93
C GLU A 63 -20.13 3.13 -7.57
N LEU A 64 -20.06 4.09 -6.67
CA LEU A 64 -18.80 4.71 -6.22
C LEU A 64 -17.92 3.76 -5.38
N THR A 65 -18.49 2.68 -4.84
CA THR A 65 -17.71 1.68 -4.11
C THR A 65 -16.92 0.74 -5.02
N THR A 66 -17.32 0.63 -6.30
CA THR A 66 -16.61 -0.18 -7.30
C THR A 66 -15.52 0.65 -7.95
N ILE A 67 -14.27 0.36 -7.60
CA ILE A 67 -13.08 1.03 -8.13
C ILE A 67 -12.60 0.30 -9.38
N VAL A 68 -12.52 1.00 -10.51
CA VAL A 68 -12.02 0.44 -11.78
C VAL A 68 -10.57 0.84 -12.08
N GLY A 69 -10.06 1.87 -11.42
CA GLY A 69 -8.66 2.27 -11.48
C GLY A 69 -8.23 2.97 -10.20
N GLN A 70 -7.04 2.65 -9.69
CA GLN A 70 -6.51 3.24 -8.47
C GLN A 70 -4.98 3.36 -8.56
N GLY A 71 -4.42 4.44 -8.04
CA GLY A 71 -2.97 4.62 -7.95
C GLY A 71 -2.57 5.73 -6.99
N ASP A 72 -1.47 5.50 -6.29
CA ASP A 72 -0.84 6.50 -5.43
C ASP A 72 -0.15 7.57 -6.29
N ILE A 73 -0.21 8.82 -5.84
CA ILE A 73 0.37 9.97 -6.54
C ILE A 73 1.26 10.81 -5.63
N GLY A 74 1.96 11.76 -6.23
CA GLY A 74 2.81 12.71 -5.52
C GLY A 74 3.90 11.98 -4.74
N VAL A 75 4.09 12.34 -3.47
CA VAL A 75 5.11 11.72 -2.61
C VAL A 75 4.85 10.24 -2.31
N ASN A 76 3.63 9.75 -2.53
CA ASN A 76 3.26 8.35 -2.33
C ASN A 76 3.57 7.47 -3.55
N ALA A 77 3.91 8.06 -4.70
CA ALA A 77 4.24 7.30 -5.90
C ALA A 77 5.43 6.37 -5.65
N LEU A 78 5.43 5.22 -6.33
CA LEU A 78 6.50 4.25 -6.22
C LEU A 78 7.73 4.68 -7.01
N THR A 79 8.92 4.44 -6.46
CA THR A 79 10.22 4.73 -7.15
C THR A 79 10.54 3.72 -8.23
N GLY A 80 9.89 2.55 -8.22
CA GLY A 80 10.23 1.39 -9.03
C GLY A 80 11.16 0.40 -8.31
N THR A 81 11.71 0.78 -7.16
CA THR A 81 12.54 -0.11 -6.33
C THR A 81 11.66 -1.02 -5.47
N SER A 82 11.99 -2.30 -5.40
CA SER A 82 11.27 -3.24 -4.54
C SER A 82 12.15 -4.41 -4.08
N LYS A 83 11.70 -5.09 -3.03
CA LYS A 83 12.28 -6.33 -2.52
C LYS A 83 11.20 -7.32 -2.12
N SER A 84 11.29 -8.55 -2.62
CA SER A 84 10.37 -9.64 -2.29
C SER A 84 11.04 -10.67 -1.39
N PHE A 85 10.21 -11.32 -0.57
CA PHE A 85 10.58 -12.43 0.30
C PHE A 85 9.50 -13.51 0.19
N ASP A 86 9.94 -14.78 0.18
CA ASP A 86 9.04 -15.93 0.14
C ASP A 86 8.40 -16.18 1.50
N LEU A 87 7.12 -16.51 1.48
CA LEU A 87 6.34 -16.99 2.62
C LEU A 87 6.07 -18.49 2.41
N MET A 88 6.76 -19.32 3.21
CA MET A 88 6.67 -20.77 3.09
C MET A 88 5.47 -21.32 3.88
N GLU A 89 4.86 -22.38 3.37
CA GLU A 89 3.79 -23.09 4.08
C GLU A 89 4.20 -23.52 5.48
N LYS A 90 3.26 -23.56 6.39
CA LYS A 90 3.44 -23.97 7.80
C LYS A 90 2.41 -24.99 8.23
N ALA A 91 1.40 -24.56 9.01
CA ALA A 91 0.41 -25.45 9.60
C ALA A 91 -0.65 -25.96 8.60
N VAL A 92 -0.86 -25.21 7.49
CA VAL A 92 -1.83 -25.57 6.46
C VAL A 92 -1.07 -25.82 5.16
N PRO A 93 -0.98 -27.07 4.68
CA PRO A 93 -0.31 -27.39 3.44
C PRO A 93 -0.92 -26.66 2.24
N GLY A 94 -0.06 -26.20 1.34
CA GLY A 94 -0.45 -25.52 0.11
C GLY A 94 -0.72 -24.03 0.25
N ILE A 95 -0.70 -23.46 1.46
CA ILE A 95 -0.75 -22.00 1.64
C ILE A 95 0.70 -21.49 1.72
N ASP A 96 1.11 -20.82 0.66
CA ASP A 96 2.42 -20.17 0.51
C ASP A 96 2.24 -18.83 -0.20
N GLY A 97 3.32 -18.12 -0.48
CA GLY A 97 3.24 -16.87 -1.23
C GLY A 97 4.47 -15.98 -1.10
N THR A 98 4.26 -14.69 -1.22
CA THR A 98 5.31 -13.68 -1.09
C THR A 98 4.83 -12.46 -0.33
N VAL A 99 5.78 -11.76 0.28
CA VAL A 99 5.63 -10.35 0.68
C VAL A 99 6.61 -9.52 -0.14
N THR A 100 6.10 -8.47 -0.80
CA THR A 100 6.93 -7.53 -1.56
C THR A 100 6.80 -6.14 -0.95
N PHE A 101 7.94 -5.54 -0.66
CA PHE A 101 8.02 -4.15 -0.21
C PHE A 101 8.45 -3.28 -1.39
N TYR A 102 7.68 -2.24 -1.67
CA TYR A 102 7.95 -1.25 -2.72
C TYR A 102 8.33 0.07 -2.06
N GLU A 103 9.39 0.70 -2.55
CA GLU A 103 9.82 2.01 -2.09
C GLU A 103 8.93 3.12 -2.64
N ARG A 104 8.51 4.05 -1.76
CA ARG A 104 7.80 5.28 -2.12
C ARG A 104 8.76 6.46 -2.20
N LEU A 105 8.40 7.49 -2.96
CA LEU A 105 9.20 8.72 -3.08
C LEU A 105 9.44 9.43 -1.74
N ASN A 106 8.52 9.28 -0.77
CA ASN A 106 8.67 9.81 0.59
C ASN A 106 9.48 8.92 1.54
N GLY A 107 10.10 7.84 1.05
CA GLY A 107 10.88 6.89 1.86
C GLY A 107 10.06 5.86 2.64
N GLN A 108 8.73 5.97 2.63
CA GLN A 108 7.85 4.94 3.18
C GLN A 108 7.89 3.67 2.33
N ALA A 109 7.27 2.59 2.79
CA ALA A 109 7.11 1.38 2.00
C ALA A 109 5.64 1.03 1.79
N LEU A 110 5.30 0.54 0.59
CA LEU A 110 4.08 -0.23 0.37
C LEU A 110 4.43 -1.72 0.49
N SER A 111 3.84 -2.39 1.48
CA SER A 111 3.87 -3.87 1.55
C SER A 111 2.70 -4.44 0.76
N VAL A 112 2.99 -5.43 -0.07
CA VAL A 112 1.98 -6.27 -0.74
C VAL A 112 2.26 -7.71 -0.35
N ILE A 113 1.35 -8.32 0.39
CA ILE A 113 1.34 -9.75 0.65
C ILE A 113 0.42 -10.41 -0.38
N GLN A 114 0.91 -11.47 -1.02
CA GLN A 114 0.12 -12.33 -1.90
C GLN A 114 0.30 -13.77 -1.45
N LEU A 115 -0.77 -14.38 -0.97
CA LEU A 115 -0.83 -15.79 -0.62
C LEU A 115 -1.60 -16.59 -1.67
N ASN A 116 -1.22 -17.84 -1.85
CA ASN A 116 -1.89 -18.81 -2.69
C ASN A 116 -2.82 -19.69 -1.84
N ASN A 117 -3.91 -20.18 -2.44
CA ASN A 117 -4.81 -21.18 -1.87
C ASN A 117 -5.41 -20.81 -0.51
N THR A 118 -5.54 -19.53 -0.21
CA THR A 118 -6.24 -19.07 1.00
C THR A 118 -7.71 -19.44 0.97
N PRO A 119 -8.33 -19.86 2.10
CA PRO A 119 -9.76 -20.14 2.16
C PRO A 119 -10.59 -18.92 1.79
N GLU A 120 -11.57 -19.12 0.90
CA GLU A 120 -12.51 -18.08 0.50
C GLU A 120 -13.22 -17.47 1.74
N ASN A 121 -13.38 -16.15 1.74
CA ASN A 121 -13.93 -15.36 2.85
C ASN A 121 -13.11 -15.41 4.16
N GLY A 122 -11.89 -15.98 4.13
CA GLY A 122 -10.97 -15.95 5.26
C GLY A 122 -10.43 -14.54 5.51
N VAL A 123 -10.04 -14.28 6.76
CA VAL A 123 -9.33 -13.07 7.17
C VAL A 123 -8.08 -13.51 7.92
N HIS A 124 -6.90 -13.26 7.35
CA HIS A 124 -5.66 -13.78 7.91
C HIS A 124 -4.79 -12.63 8.44
N PRO A 125 -4.68 -12.46 9.78
CA PRO A 125 -3.76 -11.48 10.37
C PRO A 125 -2.31 -11.75 9.94
N ALA A 126 -1.57 -10.69 9.66
CA ALA A 126 -0.17 -10.77 9.25
C ALA A 126 0.68 -9.74 10.00
N HIS A 127 1.91 -10.12 10.37
CA HIS A 127 2.80 -9.30 11.20
C HIS A 127 4.25 -9.48 10.78
N ILE A 128 5.08 -8.46 11.06
CA ILE A 128 6.53 -8.64 11.21
C ILE A 128 6.82 -8.87 12.68
N HIS A 129 7.59 -9.90 12.98
CA HIS A 129 8.09 -10.18 14.32
C HIS A 129 9.56 -9.79 14.47
N ASN A 130 9.95 -9.43 15.68
CA ASN A 130 11.37 -9.34 16.02
C ASN A 130 12.01 -10.72 15.96
N ASN A 131 13.32 -10.76 15.72
CA ASN A 131 14.12 -11.99 15.61
C ASN A 131 13.75 -12.85 14.39
N THR A 132 14.37 -14.03 14.29
CA THR A 132 14.10 -14.97 13.20
C THR A 132 12.83 -15.80 13.48
N ALA A 133 12.24 -16.37 12.43
CA ALA A 133 11.09 -17.27 12.57
C ALA A 133 11.38 -18.51 13.44
N LEU A 134 12.67 -18.89 13.59
CA LEU A 134 13.09 -20.00 14.46
C LEU A 134 13.16 -19.59 15.93
N GLU A 135 13.63 -18.37 16.20
CA GLU A 135 13.80 -17.86 17.58
C GLU A 135 12.47 -17.34 18.13
N GLY A 136 11.60 -16.85 17.26
CA GLY A 136 10.38 -16.14 17.62
C GLY A 136 10.69 -14.76 18.21
N GLY A 137 9.63 -13.96 18.38
CA GLY A 137 9.75 -12.61 18.95
C GLY A 137 8.39 -11.92 19.06
N GLY A 138 8.36 -10.78 19.72
CA GLY A 138 7.17 -9.92 19.77
C GLY A 138 6.83 -9.36 18.40
N ILE A 139 5.58 -8.92 18.21
CA ILE A 139 5.16 -8.21 17.00
C ILE A 139 5.86 -6.84 16.99
N ALA A 140 6.49 -6.51 15.87
CA ALA A 140 7.11 -5.21 15.61
C ALA A 140 6.20 -4.33 14.73
N LEU A 141 5.52 -4.94 13.76
CA LEU A 141 4.62 -4.24 12.83
C LEU A 141 3.42 -5.14 12.47
N SER A 142 2.23 -4.59 12.56
CA SER A 142 0.99 -5.22 12.11
C SER A 142 0.64 -4.76 10.69
N PHE A 143 0.37 -5.71 9.80
CA PHE A 143 -0.17 -5.43 8.46
C PHE A 143 -1.69 -5.39 8.47
N ASN A 144 -2.29 -4.78 7.46
CA ASN A 144 -3.68 -5.05 7.13
C ASN A 144 -3.86 -6.56 6.93
N PRO A 145 -4.99 -7.15 7.37
CA PRO A 145 -5.21 -8.58 7.18
C PRO A 145 -5.19 -8.98 5.70
N VAL A 146 -4.72 -10.19 5.42
CA VAL A 146 -4.85 -10.78 4.08
C VAL A 146 -6.30 -11.23 3.89
N ASP A 147 -6.93 -10.72 2.85
CA ASP A 147 -8.26 -11.18 2.41
C ASP A 147 -8.15 -12.57 1.78
N GLY A 148 -8.87 -13.54 2.33
CA GLY A 148 -8.76 -14.94 1.91
C GLY A 148 -9.28 -15.22 0.51
N THR A 149 -10.22 -14.41 0.00
CA THR A 149 -10.76 -14.59 -1.36
C THR A 149 -9.75 -14.16 -2.41
N SER A 150 -9.06 -13.06 -2.20
CA SER A 150 -8.03 -12.56 -3.13
C SER A 150 -6.62 -13.07 -2.80
N GLY A 151 -6.38 -13.58 -1.61
CA GLY A 151 -5.06 -13.90 -1.09
C GLY A 151 -4.19 -12.68 -0.82
N MET A 152 -4.74 -11.46 -0.86
CA MET A 152 -3.96 -10.23 -0.91
C MET A 152 -4.14 -9.35 0.34
N SER A 153 -3.05 -8.69 0.72
CA SER A 153 -3.05 -7.52 1.60
C SER A 153 -2.16 -6.42 1.06
N LYS A 154 -2.55 -5.18 1.31
CA LYS A 154 -1.72 -3.99 1.04
C LYS A 154 -1.66 -3.13 2.30
N THR A 155 -0.45 -2.77 2.73
CA THR A 155 -0.24 -1.94 3.92
C THR A 155 0.78 -0.85 3.61
N ASN A 156 0.46 0.39 3.94
CA ASN A 156 1.44 1.48 3.93
C ASN A 156 2.26 1.42 5.21
N ILE A 157 3.58 1.38 5.09
CA ILE A 157 4.52 1.29 6.21
C ILE A 157 5.24 2.63 6.35
N LYS A 158 5.05 3.29 7.48
CA LYS A 158 5.68 4.55 7.86
C LYS A 158 6.23 4.55 9.29
N GLN A 159 5.79 3.59 10.11
CA GLN A 159 6.18 3.43 11.51
C GLN A 159 5.95 2.00 11.98
N LEU A 160 6.63 1.59 13.04
CA LEU A 160 6.34 0.36 13.79
C LEU A 160 5.09 0.54 14.66
N ASP A 161 4.61 -0.55 15.27
CA ASP A 161 3.42 -0.51 16.16
C ASP A 161 3.67 0.30 17.44
N ASP A 162 4.92 0.51 17.84
CA ASP A 162 5.31 1.38 18.97
C ASP A 162 5.38 2.87 18.60
N GLY A 163 5.14 3.21 17.33
CA GLY A 163 5.14 4.57 16.81
C GLY A 163 6.52 5.08 16.35
N SER A 164 7.58 4.28 16.44
CA SER A 164 8.89 4.66 15.91
C SER A 164 8.88 4.66 14.38
N ASP A 165 9.55 5.64 13.77
CA ASP A 165 9.65 5.76 12.31
C ASP A 165 10.23 4.48 11.69
N PHE A 166 9.61 4.02 10.60
CA PHE A 166 10.03 2.81 9.91
C PHE A 166 9.62 2.87 8.44
N GLY A 167 10.60 2.92 7.55
CA GLY A 167 10.39 3.05 6.11
C GLY A 167 11.01 1.91 5.30
N TYR A 168 11.11 2.12 3.98
CA TYR A 168 11.61 1.10 3.06
C TYR A 168 13.03 0.63 3.41
N ASN A 169 13.94 1.54 3.69
CA ASN A 169 15.32 1.20 4.04
C ASN A 169 15.42 0.45 5.37
N ASP A 170 14.53 0.74 6.33
CA ASP A 170 14.49 0.05 7.61
C ASP A 170 14.04 -1.39 7.47
N VAL A 171 13.02 -1.65 6.62
CA VAL A 171 12.58 -3.01 6.28
C VAL A 171 13.76 -3.84 5.75
N LEU A 172 14.58 -3.29 4.85
CA LEU A 172 15.74 -3.98 4.30
C LEU A 172 16.82 -4.22 5.36
N ASN A 173 17.10 -3.26 6.22
CA ASN A 173 18.10 -3.33 7.26
C ASN A 173 17.68 -4.24 8.41
N PHE A 174 16.40 -4.31 8.74
CA PHE A 174 15.84 -5.22 9.74
C PHE A 174 16.17 -6.69 9.42
N TYR A 175 16.14 -7.03 8.13
CA TYR A 175 16.55 -8.35 7.65
C TYR A 175 18.08 -8.55 7.69
N PHE A 176 18.89 -7.51 7.42
CA PHE A 176 20.37 -7.60 7.40
C PHE A 176 20.98 -7.73 8.80
N HIS A 177 20.41 -7.15 9.84
CA HIS A 177 20.90 -7.34 11.21
C HIS A 177 20.81 -8.78 11.69
N LEU A 178 19.77 -9.52 11.26
CA LEU A 178 19.59 -10.93 11.60
C LEU A 178 20.61 -11.87 10.94
N TYR A 179 21.24 -11.47 9.82
CA TYR A 179 22.25 -12.26 9.13
C TYR A 179 23.71 -11.93 9.54
N ARG A 180 23.97 -10.71 10.05
CA ARG A 180 25.33 -10.29 10.45
C ARG A 180 25.81 -10.86 11.78
N GLU A 181 24.93 -11.22 12.68
CA GLU A 181 25.33 -11.79 13.99
C GLU A 181 25.70 -13.28 13.95
N LYS A 182 25.57 -13.96 12.81
CA LYS A 182 25.95 -15.38 12.65
C LYS A 182 27.25 -15.63 11.85
N SER A 183 28.11 -14.63 11.74
CA SER A 183 29.45 -14.78 11.12
C SER A 183 30.53 -14.82 12.20
N TYR A 184 30.47 -15.80 13.11
CA TYR A 184 31.57 -16.19 13.99
C TYR A 184 31.62 -17.70 14.10
#